data_8279de030f61aa019ec4d2c734d2d90f
#
_entry.id   8279de030f61aa019ec4d2c734d2d90f
#
_cell.length_a   1.000
_cell.length_b   1.000
_cell.length_c   1.000
_cell.angle_alpha   90.00
_cell.angle_beta   90.00
_cell.angle_gamma   90.00
#
_symmetry.space_group_name_H-M   'P 1'
#
loop_
_entity.id
_entity.type
_entity.pdbx_description
1 polymer ?
#
loop_
_entity_poly.entity_id
_entity_poly.type
_entity_poly.pdbx_seq_one_letter_code
_entity_poly.pdbx_strand_id
1 'polypeptide(L)'
;MDGMTMADWQTFSDRINNVAPSATLAVDSKAKAMKAAGVDVIGFGAGEPDFPTPADVVDAAVKACNDPRNYKYTPTAGLPELREAIAAKVLRDSGYEVTADQVVVTNGGKQAVYESFQVLLNDGDEVIIPTP
;
A
#
# COMPACT_ATOMS: atom_id res chain seq x y z
N MET A 1 -4.19 39.53 23.89
CA MET A 1 -4.08 38.48 22.83
C MET A 1 -2.72 37.86 23.06
N ASP A 2 -2.68 36.85 23.91
CA ASP A 2 -1.43 36.17 24.24
C ASP A 2 -1.02 35.37 23.02
N GLY A 3 0.19 35.60 22.52
CA GLY A 3 0.72 35.04 21.31
C GLY A 3 0.87 33.52 21.42
N MET A 4 0.03 32.81 20.72
CA MET A 4 0.15 31.39 20.47
C MET A 4 1.45 31.12 19.75
N THR A 5 2.35 30.39 20.36
CA THR A 5 3.64 30.05 19.76
C THR A 5 3.49 28.94 18.72
N MET A 6 4.42 28.83 17.76
CA MET A 6 4.41 27.74 16.76
C MET A 6 4.40 26.34 17.41
N ALA A 7 4.83 26.21 18.66
CA ALA A 7 4.78 24.95 19.43
C ALA A 7 3.34 24.54 19.81
N ASP A 8 2.42 25.50 19.90
CA ASP A 8 1.03 25.22 20.31
C ASP A 8 0.20 24.58 19.20
N TRP A 9 0.70 24.52 17.95
CA TRP A 9 0.04 23.92 16.79
C TRP A 9 0.45 22.47 16.52
N GLN A 10 1.34 21.89 17.32
CA GLN A 10 1.92 20.55 17.09
C GLN A 10 1.30 19.44 17.93
N THR A 11 0.11 19.61 18.44
CA THR A 11 -0.61 18.50 19.07
C THR A 11 -1.26 17.63 18.02
N PHE A 12 -0.60 16.53 17.68
CA PHE A 12 -1.23 15.47 16.91
C PHE A 12 -2.38 14.84 17.72
N SER A 13 -3.34 14.25 17.03
CA SER A 13 -4.42 13.53 17.70
C SER A 13 -3.87 12.37 18.54
N ASP A 14 -4.58 11.99 19.60
CA ASP A 14 -4.21 10.84 20.44
C ASP A 14 -4.10 9.56 19.60
N ARG A 15 -4.92 9.43 18.59
CA ARG A 15 -4.87 8.30 17.66
C ARG A 15 -3.52 8.16 16.99
N ILE A 16 -2.95 9.24 16.46
CA ILE A 16 -1.64 9.18 15.79
C ILE A 16 -0.49 9.05 16.79
N ASN A 17 -0.62 9.67 17.96
CA ASN A 17 0.38 9.55 19.03
C ASN A 17 0.48 8.13 19.59
N ASN A 18 -0.58 7.35 19.49
CA ASN A 18 -0.62 5.95 19.92
C ASN A 18 -0.16 4.95 18.83
N VAL A 19 0.13 5.43 17.61
CA VAL A 19 0.69 4.57 16.55
C VAL A 19 2.20 4.43 16.73
N ALA A 20 2.65 3.23 17.03
CA ALA A 20 4.08 2.95 17.13
C ALA A 20 4.75 3.02 15.74
N PRO A 21 5.97 3.58 15.64
CA PRO A 21 6.76 3.50 14.42
C PRO A 21 6.99 2.05 13.97
N SER A 22 7.06 1.84 12.66
CA SER A 22 7.34 0.50 12.12
C SER A 22 8.74 0.02 12.52
N ALA A 23 8.81 -1.06 13.28
CA ALA A 23 10.07 -1.69 13.68
C ALA A 23 10.87 -2.16 12.44
N THR A 24 10.21 -2.70 11.42
CA THR A 24 10.83 -3.13 10.17
C THR A 24 11.52 -1.98 9.45
N LEU A 25 10.84 -0.83 9.31
CA LEU A 25 11.42 0.36 8.69
C LEU A 25 12.60 0.92 9.49
N ALA A 26 12.54 0.87 10.82
CA ALA A 26 13.64 1.32 11.68
C ALA A 26 14.89 0.44 11.49
N VAL A 27 14.74 -0.88 11.43
CA VAL A 27 15.84 -1.83 11.18
C VAL A 27 16.43 -1.62 9.80
N ASP A 28 15.60 -1.49 8.75
CA ASP A 28 16.06 -1.26 7.38
C ASP A 28 16.81 0.07 7.25
N SER A 29 16.29 1.14 7.82
CA SER A 29 16.94 2.45 7.84
C SER A 29 18.30 2.41 8.56
N LYS A 30 18.40 1.69 9.67
CA LYS A 30 19.65 1.49 10.39
C LYS A 30 20.67 0.73 9.54
N ALA A 31 20.26 -0.35 8.87
CA ALA A 31 21.13 -1.11 7.99
C ALA A 31 21.64 -0.27 6.81
N LYS A 32 20.78 0.54 6.19
CA LYS A 32 21.14 1.49 5.13
C LYS A 32 22.14 2.55 5.61
N ALA A 33 21.93 3.12 6.78
CA ALA A 33 22.85 4.10 7.36
C ALA A 33 24.22 3.48 7.66
N MET A 34 24.27 2.26 8.17
CA MET A 34 25.52 1.56 8.44
C MET A 34 26.28 1.25 7.14
N LYS A 35 25.59 0.80 6.09
CA LYS A 35 26.20 0.60 4.76
C LYS A 35 26.77 1.90 4.19
N ALA A 36 26.03 3.01 4.31
CA ALA A 36 26.49 4.32 3.86
C ALA A 36 27.73 4.81 4.64
N ALA A 37 27.90 4.38 5.89
CA ALA A 37 29.09 4.62 6.71
C ALA A 37 30.26 3.65 6.43
N GLY A 38 30.15 2.78 5.41
CA GLY A 38 31.18 1.83 5.02
C GLY A 38 31.25 0.56 5.87
N VAL A 39 30.26 0.31 6.71
CA VAL A 39 30.18 -0.93 7.48
C VAL A 39 29.62 -2.06 6.60
N ASP A 40 30.29 -3.20 6.62
CA ASP A 40 29.79 -4.40 5.92
C ASP A 40 28.60 -4.99 6.70
N VAL A 41 27.40 -4.73 6.19
CA VAL A 41 26.13 -5.16 6.81
C VAL A 41 25.27 -5.91 5.80
N ILE A 42 24.81 -7.08 6.18
CA ILE A 42 23.80 -7.85 5.46
C ILE A 42 22.44 -7.56 6.10
N GLY A 43 21.53 -6.94 5.32
CA GLY A 43 20.20 -6.55 5.83
C GLY A 43 19.15 -7.62 5.55
N PHE A 44 18.44 -8.04 6.61
CA PHE A 44 17.27 -8.93 6.53
C PHE A 44 16.00 -8.24 7.06
N GLY A 45 16.01 -6.91 7.18
CA GLY A 45 14.93 -6.15 7.80
C GLY A 45 13.71 -5.92 6.94
N ALA A 46 13.89 -5.86 5.62
CA ALA A 46 12.79 -5.69 4.67
C ALA A 46 12.91 -6.74 3.55
N GLY A 47 11.78 -7.32 3.17
CA GLY A 47 11.67 -8.22 2.02
C GLY A 47 11.11 -7.46 0.83
N GLU A 48 11.85 -7.45 -0.27
CA GLU A 48 11.39 -6.95 -1.57
C GLU A 48 11.94 -7.84 -2.68
N PRO A 49 11.25 -7.94 -3.83
CA PRO A 49 11.79 -8.65 -4.97
C PRO A 49 13.13 -8.05 -5.41
N ASP A 50 14.13 -8.87 -5.63
CA ASP A 50 15.46 -8.46 -6.09
C ASP A 50 15.59 -8.46 -7.61
N PHE A 51 14.61 -9.01 -8.33
CA PHE A 51 14.50 -8.92 -9.78
C PHE A 51 13.85 -7.60 -10.21
N PRO A 52 14.29 -7.03 -11.33
CA PRO A 52 13.62 -5.86 -11.91
C PRO A 52 12.22 -6.24 -12.38
N THR A 53 11.36 -5.24 -12.49
CA THR A 53 10.04 -5.41 -13.10
C THR A 53 10.18 -5.96 -14.52
N PRO A 54 9.40 -6.96 -14.95
CA PRO A 54 9.44 -7.50 -16.30
C PRO A 54 9.32 -6.40 -17.37
N ALA A 55 10.09 -6.53 -18.46
CA ALA A 55 10.19 -5.48 -19.46
C ALA A 55 8.84 -5.13 -20.12
N ASP A 56 8.02 -6.11 -20.38
CA ASP A 56 6.67 -5.95 -20.94
C ASP A 56 5.75 -5.12 -20.02
N VAL A 57 5.91 -5.27 -18.71
CA VAL A 57 5.16 -4.46 -17.71
C VAL A 57 5.66 -3.02 -17.71
N VAL A 58 6.99 -2.82 -17.79
CA VAL A 58 7.59 -1.48 -17.89
C VAL A 58 7.13 -0.78 -19.15
N ASP A 59 7.19 -1.46 -20.29
CA ASP A 59 6.77 -0.92 -21.60
C ASP A 59 5.28 -0.54 -21.60
N ALA A 60 4.43 -1.37 -20.99
CA ALA A 60 3.00 -1.06 -20.83
C ALA A 60 2.78 0.20 -19.97
N ALA A 61 3.53 0.35 -18.88
CA ALA A 61 3.46 1.52 -18.02
C ALA A 61 3.89 2.80 -18.75
N VAL A 62 5.02 2.74 -19.49
CA VAL A 62 5.49 3.87 -20.30
C VAL A 62 4.47 4.26 -21.37
N LYS A 63 3.88 3.25 -22.04
CA LYS A 63 2.82 3.50 -23.03
C LYS A 63 1.59 4.15 -22.39
N ALA A 64 1.19 3.68 -21.22
CA ALA A 64 0.06 4.26 -20.48
C ALA A 64 0.34 5.72 -20.04
N CYS A 65 1.56 6.04 -19.64
CA CYS A 65 1.96 7.41 -19.31
C CYS A 65 1.90 8.38 -20.51
N ASN A 66 2.03 7.87 -21.72
CA ASN A 66 1.93 8.69 -22.94
C ASN A 66 0.48 8.83 -23.50
N ASP A 67 -0.50 8.20 -22.86
CA ASP A 67 -1.89 8.26 -23.26
C ASP A 67 -2.65 9.31 -22.43
N PRO A 68 -3.08 10.43 -23.04
CA PRO A 68 -3.79 11.49 -22.33
C PRO A 68 -5.11 11.05 -21.66
N ARG A 69 -5.70 9.95 -22.08
CA ARG A 69 -6.91 9.39 -21.44
C ARG A 69 -6.63 8.98 -19.98
N ASN A 70 -5.40 8.62 -19.67
CA ASN A 70 -4.97 8.23 -18.33
C ASN A 70 -4.72 9.40 -17.37
N TYR A 71 -4.84 10.66 -17.84
CA TYR A 71 -4.69 11.87 -17.02
C TYR A 71 -6.01 12.36 -16.42
N LYS A 72 -7.04 11.55 -16.46
CA LYS A 72 -8.38 11.88 -15.97
C LYS A 72 -8.72 11.06 -14.74
N TYR A 73 -9.70 11.53 -13.99
CA TYR A 73 -10.28 10.74 -12.92
C TYR A 73 -10.90 9.45 -13.47
N THR A 74 -10.70 8.39 -12.73
CA THR A 74 -11.31 7.08 -13.01
C THR A 74 -12.58 6.91 -12.18
N PRO A 75 -13.44 5.91 -12.50
CA PRO A 75 -14.44 5.45 -11.55
C PRO A 75 -13.80 5.07 -10.21
N THR A 76 -14.52 5.29 -9.10
CA THR A 76 -14.01 5.03 -7.74
C THR A 76 -13.50 3.61 -7.54
N ALA A 77 -14.17 2.62 -8.13
CA ALA A 77 -13.74 1.22 -8.05
C ALA A 77 -12.58 0.84 -8.98
N GLY A 78 -12.09 1.76 -9.80
CA GLY A 78 -11.04 1.54 -10.79
C GLY A 78 -11.56 1.44 -12.23
N LEU A 79 -10.63 1.40 -13.16
CA LEU A 79 -10.95 1.27 -14.60
C LEU A 79 -11.69 -0.06 -14.86
N PRO A 80 -12.79 -0.05 -15.64
CA PRO A 80 -13.54 -1.27 -15.97
C PRO A 80 -12.66 -2.37 -16.56
N GLU A 81 -11.79 -2.02 -17.49
CA GLU A 81 -10.88 -2.97 -18.15
C GLU A 81 -9.91 -3.63 -17.18
N LEU A 82 -9.44 -2.87 -16.17
CA LEU A 82 -8.58 -3.43 -15.12
C LEU A 82 -9.36 -4.37 -14.19
N ARG A 83 -10.57 -4.02 -13.84
CA ARG A 83 -11.45 -4.85 -13.00
C ARG A 83 -11.81 -6.16 -13.70
N GLU A 84 -12.11 -6.13 -15.00
CA GLU A 84 -12.34 -7.31 -15.83
C GLU A 84 -11.09 -8.19 -15.92
N ALA A 85 -9.92 -7.60 -16.13
CA ALA A 85 -8.65 -8.32 -16.16
C ALA A 85 -8.32 -8.98 -14.82
N ILE A 86 -8.62 -8.30 -13.70
CA ILE A 86 -8.46 -8.87 -12.34
C ILE A 86 -9.40 -10.05 -12.15
N ALA A 87 -10.69 -9.94 -12.51
CA ALA A 87 -11.66 -11.03 -12.40
C ALA A 87 -11.21 -12.26 -13.20
N ALA A 88 -10.78 -12.05 -14.44
CA ALA A 88 -10.25 -13.12 -15.30
C ALA A 88 -8.98 -13.77 -14.71
N LYS A 89 -8.09 -12.96 -14.13
CA LYS A 89 -6.86 -13.45 -13.46
C LYS A 89 -7.18 -14.29 -12.23
N VAL A 90 -8.09 -13.84 -11.39
CA VAL A 90 -8.50 -14.55 -10.17
C VAL A 90 -9.11 -15.91 -10.53
N LEU A 91 -9.96 -15.97 -11.55
CA LEU A 91 -10.50 -17.24 -12.03
C LEU A 91 -9.40 -18.18 -12.53
N ARG A 92 -8.49 -17.66 -13.37
CA ARG A 92 -7.40 -18.45 -13.97
C ARG A 92 -6.43 -19.00 -12.93
N ASP A 93 -6.01 -18.16 -11.96
CA ASP A 93 -4.91 -18.48 -11.07
C ASP A 93 -5.38 -19.15 -9.77
N SER A 94 -6.62 -18.88 -9.34
CA SER A 94 -7.15 -19.34 -8.05
C SER A 94 -8.42 -20.20 -8.19
N GLY A 95 -8.99 -20.29 -9.38
CA GLY A 95 -10.24 -21.01 -9.61
C GLY A 95 -11.46 -20.35 -8.94
N TYR A 96 -11.33 -19.14 -8.45
CA TYR A 96 -12.39 -18.40 -7.78
C TYR A 96 -13.08 -17.45 -8.76
N GLU A 97 -14.38 -17.65 -8.95
CA GLU A 97 -15.17 -16.87 -9.91
C GLU A 97 -15.69 -15.58 -9.22
N VAL A 98 -15.32 -14.44 -9.80
CA VAL A 98 -15.81 -13.12 -9.42
C VAL A 98 -16.17 -12.33 -10.68
N THR A 99 -17.11 -11.39 -10.54
CA THR A 99 -17.42 -10.43 -11.60
C THR A 99 -16.62 -9.15 -11.42
N ALA A 100 -16.48 -8.35 -12.48
CA ALA A 100 -15.82 -7.05 -12.40
C ALA A 100 -16.47 -6.13 -11.35
N ASP A 101 -17.77 -6.25 -11.10
CA ASP A 101 -18.49 -5.45 -10.11
C ASP A 101 -18.16 -5.82 -8.66
N GLN A 102 -17.54 -6.95 -8.44
CA GLN A 102 -17.04 -7.41 -7.14
C GLN A 102 -15.57 -7.03 -6.90
N VAL A 103 -14.97 -6.26 -7.81
CA VAL A 103 -13.56 -5.85 -7.73
C VAL A 103 -13.47 -4.35 -7.47
N VAL A 104 -12.69 -3.98 -6.45
CA VAL A 104 -12.29 -2.60 -6.16
C VAL A 104 -10.76 -2.51 -6.22
N VAL A 105 -10.26 -1.57 -7.00
CA VAL A 105 -8.83 -1.30 -7.13
C VAL A 105 -8.40 -0.26 -6.10
N THR A 106 -7.39 -0.58 -5.31
CA THR A 106 -6.87 0.28 -4.24
C THR A 106 -5.43 0.70 -4.48
N ASN A 107 -4.94 1.70 -3.75
CA ASN A 107 -3.55 2.14 -3.77
C ASN A 107 -2.67 1.20 -2.91
N GLY A 108 -2.56 -0.04 -3.34
CA GLY A 108 -1.81 -1.09 -2.66
C GLY A 108 -2.62 -1.87 -1.63
N GLY A 109 -2.06 -3.01 -1.20
CA GLY A 109 -2.73 -3.96 -0.31
C GLY A 109 -3.07 -3.41 1.08
N LYS A 110 -2.29 -2.47 1.61
CA LYS A 110 -2.59 -1.86 2.91
C LYS A 110 -3.90 -1.09 2.89
N GLN A 111 -4.18 -0.36 1.81
CA GLN A 111 -5.46 0.33 1.66
C GLN A 111 -6.61 -0.67 1.55
N ALA A 112 -6.43 -1.75 0.78
CA ALA A 112 -7.45 -2.80 0.65
C ALA A 112 -7.83 -3.39 2.01
N VAL A 113 -6.85 -3.74 2.85
CA VAL A 113 -7.09 -4.28 4.19
C VAL A 113 -7.77 -3.25 5.10
N TYR A 114 -7.29 -2.01 5.08
CA TYR A 114 -7.87 -0.93 5.89
C TYR A 114 -9.33 -0.68 5.52
N GLU A 115 -9.64 -0.53 4.24
CA GLU A 115 -11.01 -0.31 3.78
C GLU A 115 -11.93 -1.49 4.06
N SER A 116 -11.42 -2.72 3.92
CA SER A 116 -12.17 -3.92 4.28
C SER A 116 -12.57 -3.91 5.76
N PHE A 117 -11.66 -3.55 6.65
CA PHE A 117 -11.96 -3.43 8.08
C PHE A 117 -12.95 -2.31 8.38
N GLN A 118 -12.82 -1.16 7.70
CA GLN A 118 -13.76 -0.05 7.87
C GLN A 118 -15.19 -0.40 7.43
N VAL A 119 -15.33 -1.26 6.42
CA VAL A 119 -16.65 -1.65 5.88
C VAL A 119 -17.29 -2.79 6.67
N LEU A 120 -16.48 -3.71 7.18
CA LEU A 120 -16.97 -4.98 7.74
C LEU A 120 -17.07 -4.99 9.27
N LEU A 121 -16.30 -4.14 9.98
CA LEU A 121 -16.12 -4.25 11.42
C LEU A 121 -16.71 -3.06 12.16
N ASN A 122 -17.39 -3.35 13.26
CA ASN A 122 -17.85 -2.39 14.24
C ASN A 122 -17.05 -2.51 15.54
N ASP A 123 -17.25 -1.58 16.45
CA ASP A 123 -16.65 -1.64 17.79
C ASP A 123 -17.12 -2.92 18.52
N GLY A 124 -16.15 -3.73 18.94
CA GLY A 124 -16.38 -5.00 19.63
C GLY A 124 -16.34 -6.24 18.72
N ASP A 125 -16.27 -6.07 17.40
CA ASP A 125 -16.06 -7.20 16.50
C ASP A 125 -14.61 -7.75 16.61
N GLU A 126 -14.45 -9.05 16.40
CA GLU A 126 -13.18 -9.74 16.51
C GLU A 126 -12.62 -10.14 15.15
N VAL A 127 -11.29 -10.04 15.00
CA VAL A 127 -10.57 -10.45 13.80
C VAL A 127 -9.47 -11.43 14.16
N ILE A 128 -9.37 -12.54 13.44
CA ILE A 128 -8.27 -13.51 13.58
C ILE A 128 -7.10 -13.05 12.71
N ILE A 129 -5.98 -12.76 13.35
CA ILE A 129 -4.74 -12.36 12.66
C ILE A 129 -3.70 -13.46 12.91
N PRO A 130 -3.29 -14.22 11.89
CA PRO A 130 -2.22 -15.19 12.04
C PRO A 130 -0.87 -14.49 12.25
N THR A 131 -0.08 -15.02 13.18
CA THR A 131 1.29 -14.56 13.47
C THR A 131 2.27 -15.70 13.24
N PRO A 132 3.55 -15.48 13.03
CA PRO A 132 4.31 -14.24 13.16
C PRO A 132 4.11 -13.26 12.04
#